data_42556dedeaa46565c2eb611ee35e1998
#
_entry.id   42556dedeaa46565c2eb611ee35e1998
#
_cell.length_a   1.000
_cell.length_b   1.000
_cell.length_c   1.000
_cell.angle_alpha   90.00
_cell.angle_beta   90.00
_cell.angle_gamma   90.00
#
_symmetry.space_group_name_H-M   'P 1'
#
loop_
_entity.id
_entity.type
_entity.pdbx_description
1 polymer ?
#
loop_
_entity_poly.entity_id
_entity_poly.type
_entity_poly.pdbx_seq_one_letter_code
_entity_poly.pdbx_strand_id
1 'polypeptide(L)'
;MAPVETGRAGRPRAAVVRDALGVGVAVGLSGFAFGVTSAGSGLALAQTCALSLLVFTGASQFALVGALAGGGSPAAAVAGALLLGARNALYGLRLAGLLRVPGAVRPLAAHWVIDETTAVALAQPGRDAARLGFTVTGVSLFAVWNLSTLLGALGASALGDPAAWGLDAAGPAA
;
A
#
# COMPACT_ATOMS: atom_id res chain seq x y z
N MET A 1 45.67 2.81 21.76
CA MET A 1 44.98 2.79 20.46
C MET A 1 43.49 2.87 20.79
N ALA A 2 42.91 4.07 20.73
CA ALA A 2 41.50 4.30 21.06
C ALA A 2 40.61 3.80 19.92
N PRO A 3 39.46 3.17 20.22
CA PRO A 3 38.53 2.77 19.17
C PRO A 3 37.95 4.05 18.52
N VAL A 4 38.10 4.14 17.21
CA VAL A 4 37.39 5.17 16.40
C VAL A 4 35.93 4.78 16.44
N GLU A 5 35.15 5.42 17.31
CA GLU A 5 33.71 5.45 17.21
C GLU A 5 33.34 6.19 15.91
N THR A 6 33.19 5.44 14.83
CA THR A 6 32.52 5.94 13.63
C THR A 6 31.04 6.08 13.97
N GLY A 7 30.71 7.23 14.62
CA GLY A 7 29.35 7.66 14.81
C GLY A 7 28.67 7.67 13.44
N ARG A 8 27.78 6.69 13.18
CA ARG A 8 26.89 6.73 12.03
C ARG A 8 26.06 8.00 12.15
N ALA A 9 26.52 9.04 11.47
CA ALA A 9 25.73 10.27 11.32
C ALA A 9 24.33 9.84 10.84
N GLY A 10 23.31 10.14 11.64
CA GLY A 10 21.94 9.80 11.31
C GLY A 10 21.58 10.40 9.93
N ARG A 11 20.82 9.67 9.12
CA ARG A 11 20.36 10.21 7.84
C ARG A 11 19.63 11.55 8.06
N PRO A 12 19.88 12.57 7.25
CA PRO A 12 19.16 13.83 7.34
C PRO A 12 17.65 13.61 7.21
N ARG A 13 16.85 14.24 8.06
CA ARG A 13 15.39 14.10 8.04
C ARG A 13 14.80 14.40 6.66
N ALA A 14 15.33 15.40 5.96
CA ALA A 14 14.90 15.75 4.61
C ALA A 14 15.10 14.61 3.61
N ALA A 15 16.19 13.85 3.72
CA ALA A 15 16.43 12.69 2.86
C ALA A 15 15.44 11.57 3.15
N VAL A 16 15.13 11.31 4.43
CA VAL A 16 14.12 10.31 4.82
C VAL A 16 12.74 10.70 4.27
N VAL A 17 12.34 11.96 4.41
CA VAL A 17 11.06 12.48 3.90
C VAL A 17 10.98 12.38 2.38
N ARG A 18 12.01 12.81 1.68
CA ARG A 18 12.05 12.74 0.21
C ARG A 18 11.90 11.32 -0.30
N ASP A 19 12.65 10.38 0.27
CA ASP A 19 12.61 8.98 -0.16
C ASP A 19 11.27 8.33 0.19
N ALA A 20 10.72 8.63 1.36
CA ALA A 20 9.40 8.17 1.79
C ALA A 20 8.27 8.69 0.90
N LEU A 21 8.31 9.98 0.54
CA LEU A 21 7.36 10.58 -0.41
C LEU A 21 7.52 9.97 -1.81
N GLY A 22 8.76 9.74 -2.25
CA GLY A 22 9.04 9.09 -3.54
C GLY A 22 8.36 7.73 -3.65
N VAL A 23 8.53 6.88 -2.63
CA VAL A 23 7.87 5.56 -2.57
C VAL A 23 6.34 5.73 -2.49
N GLY A 24 5.85 6.58 -1.59
CA GLY A 24 4.42 6.77 -1.37
C GLY A 24 3.69 7.25 -2.62
N VAL A 25 4.27 8.21 -3.36
CA VAL A 25 3.69 8.72 -4.60
C VAL A 25 3.81 7.69 -5.73
N ALA A 26 4.99 7.13 -5.95
CA ALA A 26 5.21 6.19 -7.05
C ALA A 26 4.29 4.96 -6.97
N VAL A 27 4.21 4.35 -5.79
CA VAL A 27 3.32 3.20 -5.58
C VAL A 27 1.86 3.63 -5.50
N GLY A 28 1.56 4.78 -4.88
CA GLY A 28 0.21 5.32 -4.77
C GLY A 28 -0.47 5.53 -6.13
N LEU A 29 0.28 5.91 -7.16
CA LEU A 29 -0.23 6.06 -8.52
C LEU A 29 -0.76 4.75 -9.12
N SER A 30 -0.26 3.59 -8.68
CA SER A 30 -0.77 2.28 -9.09
C SER A 30 -2.21 2.03 -8.64
N GLY A 31 -2.71 2.81 -7.67
CA GLY A 31 -4.13 2.83 -7.29
C GLY A 31 -5.05 3.14 -8.47
N PHE A 32 -4.58 3.89 -9.48
CA PHE A 32 -5.34 4.15 -10.71
C PHE A 32 -5.65 2.83 -11.44
N ALA A 33 -4.62 2.00 -11.65
CA ALA A 33 -4.80 0.69 -12.28
C ALA A 33 -5.74 -0.21 -11.45
N PHE A 34 -5.62 -0.17 -10.10
CA PHE A 34 -6.56 -0.88 -9.23
C PHE A 34 -8.00 -0.40 -9.43
N GLY A 35 -8.24 0.92 -9.49
CA GLY A 35 -9.56 1.50 -9.72
C GLY A 35 -10.17 1.03 -11.04
N VAL A 36 -9.39 1.07 -12.14
CA VAL A 36 -9.80 0.59 -13.47
C VAL A 36 -10.12 -0.90 -13.45
N THR A 37 -9.21 -1.74 -12.90
CA THR A 37 -9.38 -3.19 -12.84
C THR A 37 -10.59 -3.58 -11.99
N SER A 38 -10.79 -2.89 -10.86
CA SER A 38 -11.91 -3.13 -9.95
C SER A 38 -13.26 -2.84 -10.64
N ALA A 39 -13.36 -1.70 -11.34
CA ALA A 39 -14.56 -1.37 -12.13
C ALA A 39 -14.80 -2.38 -13.25
N GLY A 40 -13.75 -2.78 -13.99
CA GLY A 40 -13.82 -3.80 -15.04
C GLY A 40 -14.21 -5.19 -14.53
N SER A 41 -13.98 -5.48 -13.24
CA SER A 41 -14.41 -6.72 -12.58
C SER A 41 -15.87 -6.71 -12.11
N GLY A 42 -16.62 -5.65 -12.44
CA GLY A 42 -18.03 -5.50 -12.07
C GLY A 42 -18.29 -4.97 -10.66
N LEU A 43 -17.25 -4.51 -9.93
CA LEU A 43 -17.46 -3.88 -8.63
C LEU A 43 -18.01 -2.46 -8.81
N ALA A 44 -19.01 -2.13 -7.99
CA ALA A 44 -19.54 -0.77 -7.93
C ALA A 44 -18.47 0.21 -7.38
N LEU A 45 -18.57 1.48 -7.76
CA LEU A 45 -17.67 2.53 -7.28
C LEU A 45 -17.52 2.54 -5.76
N ALA A 46 -18.65 2.41 -5.03
CA ALA A 46 -18.64 2.37 -3.57
C ALA A 46 -17.87 1.16 -3.01
N GLN A 47 -17.96 -0.01 -3.67
CA GLN A 47 -17.22 -1.22 -3.28
C GLN A 47 -15.72 -1.04 -3.54
N THR A 48 -15.35 -0.50 -4.68
CA THR A 48 -13.96 -0.17 -5.03
C THR A 48 -13.34 0.79 -4.04
N CYS A 49 -14.04 1.88 -3.70
CA CYS A 49 -13.57 2.85 -2.71
C CYS A 49 -13.50 2.23 -1.29
N ALA A 50 -14.46 1.42 -0.90
CA ALA A 50 -14.43 0.73 0.39
C ALA A 50 -13.24 -0.22 0.50
N LEU A 51 -12.96 -1.02 -0.55
CA LEU A 51 -11.75 -1.86 -0.60
C LEU A 51 -10.49 -1.02 -0.49
N SER A 52 -10.40 0.08 -1.23
CA SER A 52 -9.23 0.97 -1.21
C SER A 52 -8.98 1.56 0.18
N LEU A 53 -10.02 2.00 0.87
CA LEU A 53 -9.91 2.63 2.19
C LEU A 53 -9.71 1.63 3.32
N LEU A 54 -10.38 0.47 3.29
CA LEU A 54 -10.45 -0.46 4.42
C LEU A 54 -9.47 -1.62 4.33
N VAL A 55 -9.09 -2.02 3.12
CA VAL A 55 -8.18 -3.15 2.88
C VAL A 55 -6.84 -2.65 2.35
N PHE A 56 -6.31 -1.59 2.84
CA PHE A 56 -5.13 -0.89 2.35
C PHE A 56 -3.88 -1.81 2.21
N THR A 57 -3.94 -2.72 1.22
CA THR A 57 -2.84 -3.60 0.79
C THR A 57 -3.05 -3.96 -0.69
N GLY A 58 -2.30 -3.29 -1.57
CA GLY A 58 -2.47 -3.38 -3.02
C GLY A 58 -2.48 -4.80 -3.55
N ALA A 59 -1.52 -5.63 -3.13
CA ALA A 59 -1.43 -7.01 -3.57
C ALA A 59 -2.69 -7.83 -3.26
N SER A 60 -3.26 -7.71 -2.05
CA SER A 60 -4.51 -8.40 -1.69
C SER A 60 -5.71 -7.86 -2.46
N GLN A 61 -5.74 -6.55 -2.72
CA GLN A 61 -6.79 -5.92 -3.51
C GLN A 61 -6.77 -6.42 -4.96
N PHE A 62 -5.61 -6.43 -5.62
CA PHE A 62 -5.47 -6.98 -6.97
C PHE A 62 -5.78 -8.48 -7.03
N ALA A 63 -5.35 -9.26 -6.02
CA ALA A 63 -5.66 -10.68 -5.96
C ALA A 63 -7.17 -10.93 -5.88
N LEU A 64 -7.89 -10.13 -5.07
CA LEU A 64 -9.34 -10.22 -4.94
C LEU A 64 -10.04 -9.90 -6.26
N VAL A 65 -9.76 -8.74 -6.85
CA VAL A 65 -10.44 -8.33 -8.08
C VAL A 65 -10.05 -9.20 -9.27
N GLY A 66 -8.80 -9.64 -9.35
CA GLY A 66 -8.33 -10.57 -10.38
C GLY A 66 -9.02 -11.94 -10.31
N ALA A 67 -9.22 -12.47 -9.10
CA ALA A 67 -9.95 -13.71 -8.91
C ALA A 67 -11.43 -13.58 -9.31
N LEU A 68 -12.07 -12.46 -8.98
CA LEU A 68 -13.45 -12.16 -9.40
C LEU A 68 -13.56 -12.01 -10.90
N ALA A 69 -12.67 -11.27 -11.55
CA ALA A 69 -12.63 -11.10 -13.00
C ALA A 69 -12.42 -12.44 -13.73
N GLY A 70 -11.66 -13.36 -13.15
CA GLY A 70 -11.45 -14.71 -13.66
C GLY A 70 -12.62 -15.67 -13.41
N GLY A 71 -13.76 -15.20 -12.91
CA GLY A 71 -14.95 -16.03 -12.62
C GLY A 71 -14.84 -16.84 -11.33
N GLY A 72 -13.88 -16.55 -10.47
CA GLY A 72 -13.75 -17.19 -9.16
C GLY A 72 -14.89 -16.83 -8.22
N SER A 73 -15.23 -17.74 -7.29
CA SER A 73 -16.25 -17.43 -6.30
C SER A 73 -15.78 -16.32 -5.35
N PRO A 74 -16.68 -15.44 -4.87
CA PRO A 74 -16.31 -14.38 -3.92
C PRO A 74 -15.60 -14.92 -2.67
N ALA A 75 -16.01 -16.08 -2.17
CA ALA A 75 -15.38 -16.72 -1.02
C ALA A 75 -13.91 -17.11 -1.30
N ALA A 76 -13.64 -17.69 -2.47
CA ALA A 76 -12.27 -18.03 -2.87
C ALA A 76 -11.42 -16.79 -3.09
N ALA A 77 -11.96 -15.74 -3.71
CA ALA A 77 -11.28 -14.45 -3.91
C ALA A 77 -10.89 -13.82 -2.57
N VAL A 78 -11.81 -13.77 -1.61
CA VAL A 78 -11.54 -13.25 -0.25
C VAL A 78 -10.50 -14.11 0.45
N ALA A 79 -10.61 -15.44 0.41
CA ALA A 79 -9.65 -16.35 1.04
C ALA A 79 -8.23 -16.14 0.49
N GLY A 80 -8.08 -16.02 -0.83
CA GLY A 80 -6.80 -15.73 -1.47
C GLY A 80 -6.22 -14.36 -1.05
N ALA A 81 -7.05 -13.34 -1.02
CA ALA A 81 -6.65 -12.00 -0.58
C ALA A 81 -6.19 -11.98 0.89
N LEU A 82 -6.90 -12.70 1.78
CA LEU A 82 -6.54 -12.83 3.20
C LEU A 82 -5.23 -13.59 3.38
N LEU A 83 -5.03 -14.69 2.66
CA LEU A 83 -3.77 -15.43 2.69
C LEU A 83 -2.59 -14.57 2.27
N LEU A 84 -2.76 -13.81 1.19
CA LEU A 84 -1.72 -12.88 0.73
C LEU A 84 -1.46 -11.75 1.73
N GLY A 85 -2.52 -11.23 2.34
CA GLY A 85 -2.44 -10.18 3.38
C GLY A 85 -1.86 -10.66 4.71
N ALA A 86 -1.84 -11.97 4.98
CA ALA A 86 -1.34 -12.52 6.25
C ALA A 86 0.14 -12.17 6.51
N ARG A 87 0.95 -11.96 5.48
CA ARG A 87 2.33 -11.48 5.60
C ARG A 87 2.44 -10.15 6.36
N ASN A 88 1.43 -9.27 6.25
CA ASN A 88 1.42 -7.99 6.95
C ASN A 88 1.40 -8.16 8.48
N ALA A 89 0.85 -9.27 8.99
CA ALA A 89 0.93 -9.58 10.42
C ALA A 89 2.38 -9.80 10.88
N LEU A 90 3.19 -10.49 10.06
CA LEU A 90 4.62 -10.69 10.34
C LEU A 90 5.38 -9.36 10.32
N TYR A 91 5.06 -8.49 9.36
CA TYR A 91 5.62 -7.13 9.32
C TYR A 91 5.23 -6.34 10.56
N GLY A 92 3.97 -6.44 10.99
CA GLY A 92 3.46 -5.79 12.19
C GLY A 92 4.22 -6.21 13.44
N LEU A 93 4.50 -7.50 13.61
CA LEU A 93 5.31 -8.01 14.71
C LEU A 93 6.72 -7.40 14.73
N ARG A 94 7.36 -7.33 13.55
CA ARG A 94 8.70 -6.74 13.42
C ARG A 94 8.69 -5.23 13.71
N LEU A 95 7.70 -4.51 13.16
CA LEU A 95 7.58 -3.06 13.30
C LEU A 95 7.15 -2.65 14.71
N ALA A 96 6.39 -3.45 15.43
CA ALA A 96 5.95 -3.15 16.79
C ALA A 96 7.13 -2.86 17.74
N GLY A 97 8.19 -3.69 17.67
CA GLY A 97 9.42 -3.50 18.43
C GLY A 97 10.23 -2.28 18.01
N LEU A 98 10.26 -1.99 16.70
CA LEU A 98 11.01 -0.87 16.14
C LEU A 98 10.30 0.47 16.37
N LEU A 99 9.02 0.57 16.00
CA LEU A 99 8.29 1.83 16.03
C LEU A 99 7.80 2.20 17.43
N ARG A 100 7.39 1.22 18.26
CA ARG A 100 6.86 1.45 19.62
C ARG A 100 5.83 2.58 19.66
N VAL A 101 4.83 2.50 18.79
CA VAL A 101 3.78 3.53 18.75
C VAL A 101 2.89 3.46 19.99
N PRO A 102 2.37 4.62 20.48
CA PRO A 102 1.41 4.67 21.58
C PRO A 102 0.14 3.84 21.28
N GLY A 103 -0.46 3.27 22.33
CA GLY A 103 -1.62 2.37 22.21
C GLY A 103 -2.77 2.97 21.42
N ALA A 104 -3.07 4.25 21.63
CA ALA A 104 -4.18 4.94 20.95
C ALA A 104 -4.03 5.02 19.42
N VAL A 105 -2.80 5.05 18.88
CA VAL A 105 -2.56 5.14 17.43
C VAL A 105 -2.16 3.80 16.81
N ARG A 106 -2.10 2.72 17.59
CA ARG A 106 -1.76 1.38 17.07
C ARG A 106 -2.70 0.88 15.98
N PRO A 107 -4.04 1.04 16.09
CA PRO A 107 -4.93 0.58 15.02
C PRO A 107 -4.65 1.27 13.69
N LEU A 108 -4.41 2.59 13.71
CA LEU A 108 -4.04 3.34 12.51
C LEU A 108 -2.69 2.90 11.96
N ALA A 109 -1.69 2.73 12.83
CA ALA A 109 -0.39 2.23 12.42
C ALA A 109 -0.49 0.80 11.84
N ALA A 110 -1.31 -0.08 12.43
CA ALA A 110 -1.54 -1.43 11.92
C ALA A 110 -2.17 -1.42 10.54
N HIS A 111 -3.11 -0.52 10.28
CA HIS A 111 -3.73 -0.34 8.97
C HIS A 111 -2.73 0.05 7.88
N TRP A 112 -1.67 0.77 8.25
CA TRP A 112 -0.60 1.19 7.33
C TRP A 112 0.59 0.21 7.26
N VAL A 113 0.51 -0.95 7.93
CA VAL A 113 1.55 -1.99 7.83
C VAL A 113 1.37 -2.74 6.51
N ILE A 114 2.14 -2.33 5.52
CA ILE A 114 2.22 -2.91 4.18
C ILE A 114 3.69 -3.04 3.76
N ASP A 115 3.94 -3.59 2.59
CA ASP A 115 5.30 -3.84 2.09
C ASP A 115 6.15 -2.56 2.07
N GLU A 116 5.64 -1.48 1.50
CA GLU A 116 6.34 -0.24 1.26
C GLU A 116 6.67 0.49 2.56
N THR A 117 5.70 0.64 3.45
CA THR A 117 5.91 1.30 4.75
C THR A 117 6.88 0.51 5.62
N THR A 118 6.82 -0.83 5.51
CA THR A 118 7.74 -1.73 6.20
C THR A 118 9.15 -1.60 5.66
N ALA A 119 9.32 -1.64 4.34
CA ALA A 119 10.62 -1.52 3.69
C ALA A 119 11.28 -0.17 4.03
N VAL A 120 10.53 0.94 3.90
CA VAL A 120 11.04 2.28 4.22
C VAL A 120 11.43 2.38 5.71
N ALA A 121 10.62 1.86 6.62
CA ALA A 121 10.92 1.90 8.06
C ALA A 121 12.16 1.09 8.42
N LEU A 122 12.29 -0.13 7.87
CA LEU A 122 13.41 -1.03 8.16
C LEU A 122 14.74 -0.53 7.56
N ALA A 123 14.69 0.24 6.48
CA ALA A 123 15.87 0.84 5.85
C ALA A 123 16.48 1.99 6.68
N GLN A 124 15.82 2.46 7.73
CA GLN A 124 16.33 3.58 8.51
C GLN A 124 17.29 3.14 9.63
N PRO A 125 18.32 3.96 9.93
CA PRO A 125 19.36 3.61 10.90
C PRO A 125 18.89 3.67 12.36
N GLY A 126 17.71 4.23 12.64
CA GLY A 126 17.22 4.41 14.02
C GLY A 126 15.72 4.65 14.10
N ARG A 127 15.18 4.54 15.33
CA ARG A 127 13.73 4.57 15.57
C ARG A 127 13.05 5.84 15.07
N ASP A 128 13.61 7.00 15.30
CA ASP A 128 12.96 8.27 14.94
C ASP A 128 12.90 8.44 13.42
N ALA A 129 13.96 8.06 12.72
CA ALA A 129 13.98 8.03 11.26
C ALA A 129 13.01 6.95 10.71
N ALA A 130 12.93 5.77 11.36
CA ALA A 130 11.99 4.73 11.01
C ALA A 130 10.54 5.16 11.19
N ARG A 131 10.20 5.82 12.30
CA ARG A 131 8.87 6.40 12.54
C ARG A 131 8.53 7.45 11.49
N LEU A 132 9.47 8.35 11.20
CA LEU A 132 9.28 9.39 10.20
C LEU A 132 9.03 8.77 8.81
N GLY A 133 9.90 7.84 8.38
CA GLY A 133 9.75 7.14 7.11
C GLY A 133 8.43 6.39 7.00
N PHE A 134 8.08 5.59 8.03
CA PHE A 134 6.81 4.86 8.10
C PHE A 134 5.60 5.80 7.96
N THR A 135 5.58 6.88 8.74
CA THR A 135 4.45 7.81 8.75
C THR A 135 4.32 8.56 7.43
N VAL A 136 5.41 9.10 6.91
CA VAL A 136 5.38 9.85 5.65
C VAL A 136 4.98 8.94 4.49
N THR A 137 5.55 7.73 4.39
CA THR A 137 5.14 6.76 3.36
C THR A 137 3.68 6.37 3.53
N GLY A 138 3.25 6.04 4.74
CA GLY A 138 1.88 5.63 5.02
C GLY A 138 0.86 6.70 4.64
N VAL A 139 1.07 7.95 5.07
CA VAL A 139 0.17 9.08 4.73
C VAL A 139 0.15 9.35 3.24
N SER A 140 1.32 9.51 2.60
CA SER A 140 1.40 9.86 1.19
C SER A 140 0.84 8.74 0.30
N LEU A 141 1.22 7.49 0.58
CA LEU A 141 0.73 6.34 -0.18
C LEU A 141 -0.78 6.17 0.01
N PHE A 142 -1.29 6.26 1.23
CA PHE A 142 -2.72 6.15 1.49
C PHE A 142 -3.52 7.23 0.74
N ALA A 143 -3.06 8.49 0.80
CA ALA A 143 -3.74 9.58 0.11
C ALA A 143 -3.71 9.43 -1.41
N VAL A 144 -2.52 9.18 -1.98
CA VAL A 144 -2.35 9.05 -3.44
C VAL A 144 -3.05 7.81 -3.95
N TRP A 145 -2.93 6.66 -3.26
CA TRP A 145 -3.59 5.42 -3.64
C TRP A 145 -5.11 5.56 -3.71
N ASN A 146 -5.74 6.09 -2.66
CA ASN A 146 -7.20 6.25 -2.64
C ASN A 146 -7.69 7.25 -3.68
N LEU A 147 -6.98 8.37 -3.86
CA LEU A 147 -7.32 9.34 -4.89
C LEU A 147 -7.17 8.74 -6.30
N SER A 148 -6.06 8.07 -6.55
CA SER A 148 -5.80 7.40 -7.83
C SER A 148 -6.82 6.30 -8.11
N THR A 149 -7.19 5.50 -7.09
CA THR A 149 -8.25 4.48 -7.19
C THR A 149 -9.59 5.10 -7.60
N LEU A 150 -9.98 6.18 -6.95
CA LEU A 150 -11.22 6.89 -7.28
C LEU A 150 -11.19 7.39 -8.73
N LEU A 151 -10.10 8.05 -9.13
CA LEU A 151 -9.95 8.56 -10.51
C LEU A 151 -9.94 7.42 -11.55
N GLY A 152 -9.29 6.30 -11.24
CA GLY A 152 -9.27 5.12 -12.11
C GLY A 152 -10.66 4.50 -12.28
N ALA A 153 -11.41 4.35 -11.20
CA ALA A 153 -12.76 3.79 -11.23
C ALA A 153 -13.75 4.72 -11.96
N LEU A 154 -13.67 6.04 -11.74
CA LEU A 154 -14.47 7.02 -12.47
C LEU A 154 -14.10 7.07 -13.94
N GLY A 155 -12.81 7.04 -14.25
CA GLY A 155 -12.31 7.00 -15.64
C GLY A 155 -12.80 5.78 -16.39
N ALA A 156 -12.74 4.61 -15.80
CA ALA A 156 -13.24 3.37 -16.38
C ALA A 156 -14.74 3.45 -16.68
N SER A 157 -15.54 4.02 -15.76
CA SER A 157 -16.98 4.20 -15.95
C SER A 157 -17.30 5.17 -17.10
N ALA A 158 -16.44 6.16 -17.35
CA ALA A 158 -16.63 7.16 -18.41
C ALA A 158 -16.16 6.66 -19.78
N LEU A 159 -15.17 5.75 -19.83
CA LEU A 159 -14.56 5.26 -21.08
C LEU A 159 -15.25 4.01 -21.65
N GLY A 160 -16.17 3.38 -20.93
CA GLY A 160 -16.85 2.15 -21.34
C GLY A 160 -15.97 0.91 -21.14
N ASP A 161 -15.55 0.24 -22.21
CA ASP A 161 -14.77 -1.00 -22.10
C ASP A 161 -13.27 -0.74 -21.83
N PRO A 162 -12.75 -1.06 -20.62
CA PRO A 162 -11.34 -0.88 -20.29
C PRO A 162 -10.37 -1.69 -21.16
N ALA A 163 -10.82 -2.85 -21.68
CA ALA A 163 -10.00 -3.71 -22.53
C ALA A 163 -9.69 -3.04 -23.88
N ALA A 164 -10.60 -2.19 -24.38
CA ALA A 164 -10.38 -1.44 -25.60
C ALA A 164 -9.18 -0.47 -25.50
N TRP A 165 -8.76 -0.13 -24.30
CA TRP A 165 -7.66 0.78 -24.00
C TRP A 165 -6.41 0.07 -23.45
N GLY A 166 -6.42 -1.27 -23.38
CA GLY A 166 -5.30 -2.06 -22.84
C GLY A 166 -5.07 -1.89 -21.34
N LEU A 167 -6.05 -1.35 -20.61
CA LEU A 167 -5.93 -1.08 -19.17
C LEU A 167 -6.15 -2.32 -18.31
N ASP A 168 -6.63 -3.40 -18.89
CA ASP A 168 -6.78 -4.74 -18.29
C ASP A 168 -5.42 -5.41 -18.03
N ALA A 169 -4.40 -5.11 -18.85
CA ALA A 169 -3.06 -5.67 -18.72
C ALA A 169 -2.24 -5.06 -17.56
N ALA A 170 -2.69 -3.97 -16.94
CA ALA A 170 -1.92 -3.26 -15.91
C ALA A 170 -1.98 -3.91 -14.51
N GLY A 171 -2.86 -4.91 -14.29
CA GLY A 171 -3.10 -5.51 -12.97
C GLY A 171 -2.11 -6.58 -12.50
N PRO A 172 -1.60 -7.48 -13.34
CA PRO A 172 -0.87 -8.67 -12.87
C PRO A 172 0.61 -8.49 -12.57
N ALA A 173 1.16 -7.31 -12.74
CA ALA A 173 2.62 -7.08 -12.63
C ALA A 173 3.09 -6.71 -11.19
N ALA A 174 2.29 -6.95 -10.15
CA ALA A 174 2.65 -6.70 -8.76
C ALA A 174 2.96 -7.98 -7.97
#